data_de84edce4fdd92d829000c62d31a967c
#
_entry.id   de84edce4fdd92d829000c62d31a967c
#
_cell.length_a   1.000
_cell.length_b   1.000
_cell.length_c   1.000
_cell.angle_alpha   90.00
_cell.angle_beta   90.00
_cell.angle_gamma   90.00
#
_symmetry.space_group_name_H-M   'P 1'
#
loop_
_entity.id
_entity.type
_entity.pdbx_description
1 polymer ?
#
loop_
_entity_poly.entity_id
_entity_poly.type
_entity_poly.pdbx_seq_one_letter_code
_entity_poly.pdbx_strand_id
1 'polypeptide(L)'
;KRLFKYKIHSFRRSLRLMRKNILKKKFKEGTPIINGWLQIPNSFSAEVMAQQGWDSLTIDMQHGVIDYPNALQMLQAISTTETVPLARVNWNEPGQIMKILDAGCYGIICPMVSNRKEAEKFVQACLYPPKGYRSFGPIRGLIYGGQDYGSHANDEILKLAMIETSEALKNLDEIMSTPNLDGIYIGPADLSLAIGQKPGFDNPKGSKTHTEILNILKHAKKHKLFAGIHNASPEYAQEMINLGFNFVTVGSDQRHMSSEAKSVIEKMKGSKKGQDIKGY
;
A
#
# COMPACT_ATOMS: atom_id res chain seq x y z
N LYS A 1 45.58 33.67 32.81
CA LYS A 1 44.32 32.91 32.85
C LYS A 1 43.53 33.23 31.60
N ARG A 2 43.61 32.37 30.57
CA ARG A 2 42.80 32.49 29.34
C ARG A 2 41.49 31.71 29.57
N LEU A 3 40.38 32.38 29.67
CA LEU A 3 39.03 31.83 29.68
C LEU A 3 38.68 31.40 28.25
N PHE A 4 38.57 30.11 28.00
CA PHE A 4 37.97 29.57 26.78
C PHE A 4 36.46 29.85 26.81
N LYS A 5 36.01 30.79 25.98
CA LYS A 5 34.57 30.98 25.70
C LYS A 5 34.12 29.88 24.74
N TYR A 6 33.50 28.85 25.24
CA TYR A 6 32.74 27.92 24.40
C TYR A 6 31.55 28.65 23.79
N LYS A 7 31.61 28.92 22.50
CA LYS A 7 30.41 29.30 21.71
C LYS A 7 29.50 28.07 21.66
N ILE A 8 28.49 28.04 22.51
CA ILE A 8 27.38 27.10 22.37
C ILE A 8 26.64 27.52 21.10
N HIS A 9 26.93 26.84 19.98
CA HIS A 9 26.07 26.91 18.81
C HIS A 9 24.76 26.22 19.21
N SER A 10 23.73 27.00 19.49
CA SER A 10 22.38 26.47 19.62
C SER A 10 22.03 25.82 18.28
N PHE A 11 22.12 24.52 18.20
CA PHE A 11 21.50 23.74 17.15
C PHE A 11 19.99 23.97 17.31
N ARG A 12 19.46 25.01 16.64
CA ARG A 12 18.04 25.09 16.38
C ARG A 12 17.69 23.85 15.54
N ARG A 13 17.29 22.77 16.20
CA ARG A 13 16.56 21.68 15.53
C ARG A 13 15.36 22.34 14.90
N SER A 14 15.41 22.61 13.59
CA SER A 14 14.24 22.95 12.80
C SER A 14 13.18 21.91 13.14
N LEU A 15 12.09 22.32 13.74
CA LEU A 15 10.94 21.45 14.00
C LEU A 15 10.53 20.86 12.65
N ARG A 16 10.80 19.58 12.47
CA ARG A 16 10.43 18.89 11.23
C ARG A 16 8.91 18.74 11.26
N LEU A 17 8.24 19.54 10.43
CA LEU A 17 6.79 19.45 10.23
C LEU A 17 6.41 18.12 9.58
N MET A 18 5.13 17.76 9.69
CA MET A 18 4.60 16.52 9.14
C MET A 18 4.96 16.38 7.66
N ARG A 19 5.59 15.26 7.33
CA ARG A 19 5.86 14.85 5.95
C ARG A 19 4.53 14.67 5.22
N LYS A 20 4.35 15.41 4.13
CA LYS A 20 3.17 15.29 3.28
C LYS A 20 3.15 13.97 2.53
N ASN A 21 1.97 13.36 2.42
CA ASN A 21 1.80 12.16 1.62
C ASN A 21 1.70 12.55 0.13
N ILE A 22 2.80 12.35 -0.60
CA ILE A 22 2.87 12.71 -2.02
C ILE A 22 1.86 11.96 -2.88
N LEU A 23 1.37 10.77 -2.44
CA LEU A 23 0.37 10.01 -3.18
C LEU A 23 -0.95 10.79 -3.27
N LYS A 24 -1.34 11.47 -2.18
CA LYS A 24 -2.55 12.32 -2.19
C LYS A 24 -2.40 13.53 -3.13
N LYS A 25 -1.19 14.06 -3.26
CA LYS A 25 -0.89 15.12 -4.24
C LYS A 25 -1.01 14.59 -5.66
N LYS A 26 -0.34 13.46 -5.98
CA LYS A 26 -0.42 12.81 -7.30
C LYS A 26 -1.85 12.51 -7.72
N PHE A 27 -2.69 12.01 -6.79
CA PHE A 27 -4.08 11.77 -7.06
C PHE A 27 -4.85 13.03 -7.48
N LYS A 28 -4.64 14.15 -6.75
CA LYS A 28 -5.27 15.43 -7.08
C LYS A 28 -4.82 15.97 -8.45
N GLU A 29 -3.58 15.68 -8.84
CA GLU A 29 -3.00 16.08 -10.11
C GLU A 29 -3.35 15.12 -11.26
N GLY A 30 -4.05 14.01 -10.97
CA GLY A 30 -4.38 12.99 -11.96
C GLY A 30 -3.18 12.15 -12.42
N THR A 31 -2.06 12.19 -11.69
CA THR A 31 -0.85 11.45 -12.00
C THR A 31 -0.96 10.02 -11.43
N PRO A 32 -0.79 8.97 -12.25
CA PRO A 32 -0.80 7.60 -11.76
C PRO A 32 0.31 7.33 -10.73
N ILE A 33 0.00 6.48 -9.76
CA ILE A 33 0.90 6.04 -8.70
C ILE A 33 1.36 4.62 -9.04
N ILE A 34 2.68 4.43 -9.10
CA ILE A 34 3.31 3.12 -9.33
C ILE A 34 3.78 2.58 -7.99
N ASN A 35 3.13 1.53 -7.52
CA ASN A 35 3.39 0.88 -6.24
C ASN A 35 4.16 -0.42 -6.42
N GLY A 36 5.19 -0.64 -5.61
CA GLY A 36 5.85 -1.92 -5.47
C GLY A 36 5.29 -2.71 -4.28
N TRP A 37 5.52 -4.03 -4.27
CA TRP A 37 4.99 -4.94 -3.27
C TRP A 37 6.08 -5.76 -2.62
N LEU A 38 6.07 -5.86 -1.30
CA LEU A 38 7.12 -6.51 -0.51
C LEU A 38 6.54 -7.72 0.23
N GLN A 39 7.12 -8.90 -0.02
CA GLN A 39 6.73 -10.18 0.60
C GLN A 39 7.90 -10.85 1.33
N ILE A 40 9.13 -10.40 1.08
CA ILE A 40 10.35 -10.92 1.70
C ILE A 40 10.57 -10.20 3.03
N PRO A 41 10.68 -10.91 4.17
CA PRO A 41 10.80 -10.32 5.52
C PRO A 41 12.22 -9.81 5.80
N ASN A 42 12.72 -8.88 4.97
CA ASN A 42 14.09 -8.41 5.06
C ASN A 42 14.20 -6.91 4.79
N SER A 43 14.85 -6.18 5.69
CA SER A 43 15.04 -4.73 5.58
C SER A 43 15.96 -4.34 4.43
N PHE A 44 17.00 -5.14 4.12
CA PHE A 44 17.89 -4.85 3.02
C PHE A 44 17.20 -5.04 1.65
N SER A 45 16.38 -6.09 1.51
CA SER A 45 15.52 -6.25 0.32
C SER A 45 14.58 -5.03 0.14
N ALA A 46 13.97 -4.57 1.23
CA ALA A 46 13.10 -3.39 1.20
C ALA A 46 13.87 -2.11 0.83
N GLU A 47 15.11 -1.94 1.32
CA GLU A 47 15.98 -0.82 0.96
C GLU A 47 16.34 -0.84 -0.53
N VAL A 48 16.76 -2.01 -1.06
CA VAL A 48 17.04 -2.17 -2.50
C VAL A 48 15.82 -1.80 -3.34
N MET A 49 14.64 -2.29 -2.97
CA MET A 49 13.39 -1.94 -3.67
C MET A 49 13.09 -0.44 -3.58
N ALA A 50 13.28 0.19 -2.43
CA ALA A 50 12.98 1.60 -2.24
C ALA A 50 13.85 2.54 -3.10
N GLN A 51 15.05 2.10 -3.50
CA GLN A 51 15.96 2.85 -4.37
C GLN A 51 15.57 2.78 -5.87
N GLN A 52 14.56 1.99 -6.26
CA GLN A 52 14.23 1.77 -7.67
C GLN A 52 13.25 2.81 -8.25
N GLY A 53 12.83 3.81 -7.47
CA GLY A 53 11.98 4.90 -7.97
C GLY A 53 10.47 4.64 -7.89
N TRP A 54 10.03 3.67 -7.10
CA TRP A 54 8.61 3.47 -6.79
C TRP A 54 8.04 4.70 -6.07
N ASP A 55 6.81 5.08 -6.39
CA ASP A 55 6.09 6.13 -5.64
C ASP A 55 5.74 5.66 -4.22
N SER A 56 5.43 4.38 -4.09
CA SER A 56 5.15 3.73 -2.81
C SER A 56 5.58 2.27 -2.82
N LEU A 57 5.82 1.75 -1.61
CA LEU A 57 6.05 0.33 -1.37
C LEU A 57 5.07 -0.17 -0.33
N THR A 58 4.35 -1.25 -0.64
CA THR A 58 3.41 -1.89 0.28
C THR A 58 4.04 -3.12 0.90
N ILE A 59 4.16 -3.12 2.22
CA ILE A 59 4.57 -4.28 3.03
C ILE A 59 3.37 -5.20 3.18
N ASP A 60 3.47 -6.42 2.67
CA ASP A 60 2.39 -7.40 2.69
C ASP A 60 2.43 -8.24 3.97
N MET A 61 1.66 -7.83 4.97
CA MET A 61 1.56 -8.57 6.23
C MET A 61 0.48 -9.65 6.20
N GLN A 62 -0.29 -9.76 5.10
CA GLN A 62 -1.34 -10.78 4.96
C GLN A 62 -0.80 -12.09 4.37
N HIS A 63 -0.14 -12.01 3.22
CA HIS A 63 0.37 -13.18 2.49
C HIS A 63 1.90 -13.18 2.35
N GLY A 64 2.56 -12.05 2.62
CA GLY A 64 4.02 -12.02 2.78
C GLY A 64 4.46 -12.79 4.03
N VAL A 65 5.70 -13.26 4.04
CA VAL A 65 6.29 -13.96 5.20
C VAL A 65 6.76 -12.92 6.23
N ILE A 66 5.91 -11.92 6.56
CA ILE A 66 6.27 -10.70 7.28
C ILE A 66 5.41 -10.55 8.53
N ASP A 67 6.05 -10.50 9.69
CA ASP A 67 5.44 -10.12 10.96
C ASP A 67 5.73 -8.65 11.31
N TYR A 68 5.24 -8.19 12.47
CA TYR A 68 5.42 -6.81 12.89
C TYR A 68 6.90 -6.39 13.11
N PRO A 69 7.78 -7.20 13.74
CA PRO A 69 9.21 -6.90 13.86
C PRO A 69 9.88 -6.69 12.49
N ASN A 70 9.61 -7.56 11.53
CA ASN A 70 10.12 -7.41 10.16
C ASN A 70 9.58 -6.14 9.49
N ALA A 71 8.26 -5.92 9.56
CA ALA A 71 7.63 -4.74 9.00
C ALA A 71 8.22 -3.44 9.56
N LEU A 72 8.50 -3.37 10.87
CA LEU A 72 9.16 -2.22 11.49
C LEU A 72 10.55 -1.95 10.88
N GLN A 73 11.37 -2.98 10.71
CA GLN A 73 12.71 -2.84 10.11
C GLN A 73 12.62 -2.44 8.63
N MET A 74 11.64 -2.98 7.88
CA MET A 74 11.39 -2.61 6.49
C MET A 74 10.92 -1.15 6.38
N LEU A 75 10.05 -0.68 7.26
CA LEU A 75 9.65 0.73 7.34
C LEU A 75 10.84 1.66 7.62
N GLN A 76 11.81 1.22 8.45
CA GLN A 76 13.05 1.97 8.70
C GLN A 76 13.89 2.07 7.42
N ALA A 77 14.05 0.96 6.71
CA ALA A 77 14.79 0.92 5.44
C ALA A 77 14.14 1.80 4.36
N ILE A 78 12.83 1.69 4.14
CA ILE A 78 12.10 2.53 3.16
C ILE A 78 12.23 4.02 3.50
N SER A 79 12.27 4.37 4.80
CA SER A 79 12.35 5.77 5.24
C SER A 79 13.66 6.50 4.88
N THR A 80 14.65 5.79 4.33
CA THR A 80 15.90 6.37 3.79
C THR A 80 15.68 7.04 2.43
N THR A 81 14.53 6.86 1.82
CA THR A 81 14.13 7.41 0.51
C THR A 81 12.88 8.27 0.60
N GLU A 82 12.44 8.83 -0.52
CA GLU A 82 11.15 9.54 -0.62
C GLU A 82 9.96 8.60 -0.94
N THR A 83 10.22 7.31 -1.15
CA THR A 83 9.17 6.30 -1.40
C THR A 83 8.21 6.23 -0.21
N VAL A 84 6.91 6.28 -0.46
CA VAL A 84 5.89 6.29 0.60
C VAL A 84 5.66 4.86 1.12
N PRO A 85 5.86 4.58 2.43
CA PRO A 85 5.63 3.26 3.00
C PRO A 85 4.15 3.01 3.27
N LEU A 86 3.61 1.95 2.69
CA LEU A 86 2.27 1.43 2.93
C LEU A 86 2.34 0.02 3.53
N ALA A 87 1.23 -0.46 4.09
CA ALA A 87 1.10 -1.85 4.52
C ALA A 87 -0.27 -2.42 4.14
N ARG A 88 -0.29 -3.67 3.67
CA ARG A 88 -1.49 -4.49 3.70
C ARG A 88 -1.51 -5.25 5.01
N VAL A 89 -2.53 -4.98 5.84
CA VAL A 89 -2.69 -5.66 7.13
C VAL A 89 -3.24 -7.07 6.96
N ASN A 90 -3.05 -7.92 7.97
CA ASN A 90 -3.51 -9.31 7.94
C ASN A 90 -5.03 -9.41 7.81
N TRP A 91 -5.74 -8.55 8.52
CA TRP A 91 -7.19 -8.52 8.57
C TRP A 91 -7.67 -7.13 9.02
N ASN A 92 -8.96 -6.88 8.95
CA ASN A 92 -9.59 -5.67 9.52
C ASN A 92 -9.59 -5.70 11.06
N GLU A 93 -8.39 -5.65 11.65
CA GLU A 93 -8.17 -5.71 13.08
C GLU A 93 -7.57 -4.38 13.59
N PRO A 94 -8.34 -3.59 14.39
CA PRO A 94 -7.93 -2.26 14.80
C PRO A 94 -6.57 -2.20 15.51
N GLY A 95 -6.26 -3.17 16.37
CA GLY A 95 -5.00 -3.20 17.11
C GLY A 95 -3.78 -3.31 16.18
N GLN A 96 -3.86 -4.12 15.14
CA GLN A 96 -2.80 -4.27 14.14
C GLN A 96 -2.67 -3.00 13.28
N ILE A 97 -3.81 -2.45 12.84
CA ILE A 97 -3.86 -1.20 12.05
C ILE A 97 -3.18 -0.06 12.82
N MET A 98 -3.58 0.17 14.07
CA MET A 98 -3.01 1.22 14.91
C MET A 98 -1.51 1.02 15.12
N LYS A 99 -1.08 -0.21 15.38
CA LYS A 99 0.31 -0.53 15.66
C LYS A 99 1.24 -0.29 14.48
N ILE A 100 0.85 -0.67 13.26
CA ILE A 100 1.67 -0.43 12.07
C ILE A 100 1.69 1.06 11.67
N LEU A 101 0.62 1.79 11.93
CA LEU A 101 0.59 3.25 11.76
C LEU A 101 1.53 3.95 12.75
N ASP A 102 1.59 3.49 14.01
CA ASP A 102 2.51 4.02 15.02
C ASP A 102 3.98 3.73 14.68
N ALA A 103 4.24 2.65 13.91
CA ALA A 103 5.54 2.35 13.33
C ALA A 103 5.95 3.28 12.17
N GLY A 104 5.07 4.19 11.72
CA GLY A 104 5.35 5.19 10.69
C GLY A 104 4.91 4.80 9.28
N CYS A 105 4.00 3.84 9.15
CA CYS A 105 3.30 3.56 7.90
C CYS A 105 2.42 4.74 7.50
N TYR A 106 2.36 5.09 6.22
CA TYR A 106 1.62 6.24 5.69
C TYR A 106 0.35 5.88 4.93
N GLY A 107 0.00 4.61 4.92
CA GLY A 107 -1.28 4.15 4.39
C GLY A 107 -1.50 2.67 4.62
N ILE A 108 -2.77 2.31 4.71
CA ILE A 108 -3.23 0.95 4.96
C ILE A 108 -4.06 0.46 3.78
N ILE A 109 -3.76 -0.74 3.32
CA ILE A 109 -4.62 -1.54 2.47
C ILE A 109 -5.26 -2.60 3.37
N CYS A 110 -6.59 -2.53 3.53
CA CYS A 110 -7.34 -3.44 4.39
C CYS A 110 -8.03 -4.52 3.55
N PRO A 111 -7.68 -5.82 3.70
CA PRO A 111 -8.27 -6.89 2.92
C PRO A 111 -9.72 -7.18 3.29
N MET A 112 -10.45 -7.85 2.39
CA MET A 112 -11.74 -8.50 2.62
C MET A 112 -12.86 -7.58 3.14
N VAL A 113 -12.87 -6.30 2.76
CA VAL A 113 -13.93 -5.35 3.16
C VAL A 113 -15.15 -5.58 2.29
N SER A 114 -16.23 -6.09 2.88
CA SER A 114 -17.41 -6.58 2.16
C SER A 114 -18.66 -5.70 2.31
N ASN A 115 -18.69 -4.80 3.30
CA ASN A 115 -19.84 -3.94 3.57
C ASN A 115 -19.42 -2.64 4.25
N ARG A 116 -20.39 -1.71 4.37
CA ARG A 116 -20.16 -0.39 4.97
C ARG A 116 -19.65 -0.45 6.41
N LYS A 117 -20.20 -1.33 7.24
CA LYS A 117 -19.81 -1.46 8.64
C LYS A 117 -18.32 -1.84 8.79
N GLU A 118 -17.86 -2.72 7.92
CA GLU A 118 -16.44 -3.11 7.89
C GLU A 118 -15.56 -1.98 7.38
N ALA A 119 -16.00 -1.24 6.36
CA ALA A 119 -15.28 -0.06 5.87
C ALA A 119 -15.20 1.04 6.93
N GLU A 120 -16.27 1.31 7.67
CA GLU A 120 -16.28 2.26 8.78
C GLU A 120 -15.37 1.82 9.92
N LYS A 121 -15.41 0.53 10.33
CA LYS A 121 -14.50 -0.04 11.33
C LYS A 121 -13.03 0.19 10.94
N PHE A 122 -12.68 -0.11 9.70
CA PHE A 122 -11.35 0.10 9.15
C PHE A 122 -10.93 1.58 9.17
N VAL A 123 -11.73 2.44 8.58
CA VAL A 123 -11.43 3.87 8.47
C VAL A 123 -11.26 4.51 9.85
N GLN A 124 -12.16 4.22 10.79
CA GLN A 124 -12.11 4.76 12.13
C GLN A 124 -10.90 4.26 12.94
N ALA A 125 -10.43 3.03 12.70
CA ALA A 125 -9.19 2.51 13.28
C ALA A 125 -7.94 3.28 12.82
N CYS A 126 -7.98 3.90 11.64
CA CYS A 126 -6.88 4.70 11.11
C CYS A 126 -6.89 6.16 11.61
N LEU A 127 -7.99 6.64 12.15
CA LEU A 127 -8.22 8.04 12.47
C LEU A 127 -8.21 8.30 13.98
N TYR A 128 -7.53 9.38 14.39
CA TYR A 128 -7.63 9.89 15.76
C TYR A 128 -9.00 10.54 16.02
N PRO A 129 -9.47 10.53 17.28
CA PRO A 129 -10.66 11.27 17.68
C PRO A 129 -10.61 12.76 17.26
N PRO A 130 -11.75 13.40 16.96
CA PRO A 130 -13.11 12.85 17.01
C PRO A 130 -13.55 12.09 15.72
N LYS A 131 -12.69 11.99 14.70
CA LYS A 131 -13.02 11.36 13.40
C LYS A 131 -13.01 9.82 13.47
N GLY A 132 -12.31 9.24 14.43
CA GLY A 132 -12.20 7.80 14.64
C GLY A 132 -11.87 7.48 16.10
N TYR A 133 -11.33 6.26 16.32
CA TYR A 133 -10.98 5.78 17.67
C TYR A 133 -9.53 5.27 17.79
N ARG A 134 -8.64 5.65 16.84
CA ARG A 134 -7.22 5.31 16.93
C ARG A 134 -6.64 5.83 18.25
N SER A 135 -6.01 4.93 19.02
CA SER A 135 -5.27 5.31 20.23
C SER A 135 -4.04 6.13 19.88
N PHE A 136 -3.70 7.12 20.69
CA PHE A 136 -2.56 8.01 20.46
C PHE A 136 -1.29 7.47 21.10
N GLY A 137 -0.30 7.08 20.28
CA GLY A 137 1.00 6.60 20.73
C GLY A 137 1.99 6.45 19.56
N PRO A 138 2.09 7.45 18.64
CA PRO A 138 2.83 7.30 17.39
C PRO A 138 4.34 7.46 17.58
N ILE A 139 4.99 6.59 18.35
CA ILE A 139 6.42 6.70 18.70
C ILE A 139 7.29 6.92 17.46
N ARG A 140 7.23 6.02 16.49
CA ARG A 140 8.01 6.16 15.26
C ARG A 140 7.31 7.05 14.23
N GLY A 141 5.97 7.16 14.30
CA GLY A 141 5.20 8.10 13.50
C GLY A 141 5.71 9.54 13.67
N LEU A 142 6.06 9.96 14.89
CA LEU A 142 6.69 11.26 15.18
C LEU A 142 8.09 11.40 14.58
N ILE A 143 8.89 10.32 14.59
CA ILE A 143 10.25 10.32 14.03
C ILE A 143 10.21 10.46 12.51
N TYR A 144 9.38 9.67 11.84
CA TYR A 144 9.26 9.64 10.39
C TYR A 144 8.39 10.78 9.85
N GLY A 145 7.22 11.00 10.47
CA GLY A 145 6.21 11.94 10.01
C GLY A 145 6.45 13.39 10.42
N GLY A 146 7.05 13.65 11.59
CA GLY A 146 7.27 15.00 12.10
C GLY A 146 6.63 15.26 13.46
N GLN A 147 7.02 16.34 14.12
CA GLN A 147 6.64 16.64 15.51
C GLN A 147 5.14 16.94 15.67
N ASP A 148 4.50 17.43 14.62
CA ASP A 148 3.08 17.76 14.55
C ASP A 148 2.22 16.62 13.96
N TYR A 149 2.76 15.39 13.92
CA TYR A 149 2.10 14.20 13.37
C TYR A 149 0.67 14.04 13.89
N GLY A 150 0.45 14.20 15.19
CA GLY A 150 -0.89 14.03 15.79
C GLY A 150 -1.95 14.97 15.23
N SER A 151 -1.55 16.19 14.82
CA SER A 151 -2.47 17.19 14.27
C SER A 151 -2.81 16.95 12.80
N HIS A 152 -1.98 16.20 12.06
CA HIS A 152 -2.10 16.07 10.60
C HIS A 152 -2.29 14.63 10.11
N ALA A 153 -2.05 13.62 10.96
CA ALA A 153 -2.11 12.21 10.57
C ALA A 153 -3.46 11.81 9.95
N ASN A 154 -4.57 12.34 10.47
CA ASN A 154 -5.91 12.06 9.93
C ASN A 154 -6.05 12.44 8.44
N ASP A 155 -5.32 13.46 8.00
CA ASP A 155 -5.41 13.96 6.63
C ASP A 155 -4.35 13.34 5.71
N GLU A 156 -3.20 12.90 6.27
CA GLU A 156 -2.08 12.36 5.49
C GLU A 156 -2.11 10.83 5.33
N ILE A 157 -2.66 10.08 6.30
CA ILE A 157 -2.74 8.62 6.21
C ILE A 157 -3.72 8.20 5.11
N LEU A 158 -3.26 7.35 4.18
CA LEU A 158 -4.07 6.79 3.10
C LEU A 158 -4.82 5.54 3.58
N LYS A 159 -6.11 5.44 3.24
CA LYS A 159 -7.01 4.34 3.64
C LYS A 159 -7.64 3.71 2.40
N LEU A 160 -7.20 2.50 2.04
CA LEU A 160 -7.67 1.75 0.88
C LEU A 160 -8.38 0.47 1.34
N ALA A 161 -9.66 0.32 1.02
CA ALA A 161 -10.42 -0.90 1.28
C ALA A 161 -10.32 -1.87 0.10
N MET A 162 -9.95 -3.14 0.33
CA MET A 162 -9.92 -4.12 -0.74
C MET A 162 -11.33 -4.59 -1.10
N ILE A 163 -11.61 -4.56 -2.40
CA ILE A 163 -12.85 -5.07 -3.01
C ILE A 163 -12.50 -6.37 -3.74
N GLU A 164 -12.86 -7.48 -3.14
CA GLU A 164 -12.42 -8.79 -3.61
C GLU A 164 -13.38 -9.93 -3.25
N THR A 165 -14.57 -9.61 -2.72
CA THR A 165 -15.59 -10.59 -2.34
C THR A 165 -16.88 -10.41 -3.15
N SER A 166 -17.69 -11.48 -3.27
CA SER A 166 -19.01 -11.40 -3.91
C SER A 166 -20.00 -10.51 -3.14
N GLU A 167 -19.84 -10.37 -1.83
CA GLU A 167 -20.61 -9.45 -1.00
C GLU A 167 -20.21 -8.01 -1.28
N ALA A 168 -18.90 -7.72 -1.34
CA ALA A 168 -18.41 -6.38 -1.68
C ALA A 168 -18.95 -5.87 -3.03
N LEU A 169 -19.03 -6.74 -4.05
CA LEU A 169 -19.58 -6.39 -5.36
C LEU A 169 -21.05 -5.93 -5.29
N LYS A 170 -21.82 -6.45 -4.33
CA LYS A 170 -23.22 -6.03 -4.12
C LYS A 170 -23.33 -4.72 -3.35
N ASN A 171 -22.28 -4.34 -2.60
CA ASN A 171 -22.28 -3.23 -1.65
C ASN A 171 -21.34 -2.08 -2.08
N LEU A 172 -20.96 -1.98 -3.37
CA LEU A 172 -19.96 -1.02 -3.85
C LEU A 172 -20.24 0.42 -3.44
N ASP A 173 -21.47 0.90 -3.68
CA ASP A 173 -21.84 2.28 -3.33
C ASP A 173 -21.85 2.53 -1.82
N GLU A 174 -22.26 1.54 -1.02
CA GLU A 174 -22.27 1.64 0.44
C GLU A 174 -20.84 1.71 1.01
N ILE A 175 -19.95 0.85 0.52
CA ILE A 175 -18.55 0.84 0.92
C ILE A 175 -17.89 2.17 0.51
N MET A 176 -18.05 2.56 -0.76
CA MET A 176 -17.36 3.73 -1.32
C MET A 176 -17.91 5.07 -0.83
N SER A 177 -19.11 5.10 -0.26
CA SER A 177 -19.68 6.29 0.41
C SER A 177 -19.23 6.43 1.88
N THR A 178 -18.35 5.54 2.39
CA THR A 178 -17.84 5.63 3.75
C THR A 178 -17.06 6.92 3.97
N PRO A 179 -17.42 7.74 4.97
CA PRO A 179 -16.72 8.99 5.25
C PRO A 179 -15.22 8.76 5.53
N ASN A 180 -14.37 9.62 4.96
CA ASN A 180 -12.91 9.58 5.10
C ASN A 180 -12.23 8.33 4.53
N LEU A 181 -12.90 7.46 3.80
CA LEU A 181 -12.24 6.47 2.95
C LEU A 181 -11.55 7.20 1.80
N ASP A 182 -10.27 6.91 1.55
CA ASP A 182 -9.54 7.59 0.47
C ASP A 182 -9.67 6.82 -0.86
N GLY A 183 -9.85 5.50 -0.82
CA GLY A 183 -9.94 4.72 -2.04
C GLY A 183 -10.26 3.24 -1.83
N ILE A 184 -10.30 2.54 -2.94
CA ILE A 184 -10.41 1.09 -2.99
C ILE A 184 -9.15 0.46 -3.59
N TYR A 185 -8.96 -0.81 -3.32
CA TYR A 185 -7.90 -1.62 -3.91
C TYR A 185 -8.48 -2.97 -4.36
N ILE A 186 -8.24 -3.36 -5.61
CA ILE A 186 -8.73 -4.61 -6.14
C ILE A 186 -7.69 -5.71 -5.97
N GLY A 187 -8.09 -6.83 -5.33
CA GLY A 187 -7.37 -8.10 -5.32
C GLY A 187 -7.93 -9.03 -6.41
N PRO A 188 -7.38 -9.04 -7.64
CA PRO A 188 -8.03 -9.75 -8.76
C PRO A 188 -8.09 -11.26 -8.57
N ALA A 189 -7.16 -11.86 -7.84
CA ALA A 189 -7.14 -13.31 -7.59
C ALA A 189 -8.34 -13.74 -6.73
N ASP A 190 -8.55 -13.08 -5.58
CA ASP A 190 -9.66 -13.35 -4.69
C ASP A 190 -11.00 -12.95 -5.33
N LEU A 191 -11.04 -11.81 -6.04
CA LEU A 191 -12.21 -11.42 -6.81
C LEU A 191 -12.61 -12.48 -7.84
N SER A 192 -11.63 -13.07 -8.55
CA SER A 192 -11.88 -14.15 -9.51
C SER A 192 -12.51 -15.37 -8.82
N LEU A 193 -11.93 -15.78 -7.69
CA LEU A 193 -12.45 -16.91 -6.88
C LEU A 193 -13.88 -16.61 -6.38
N ALA A 194 -14.13 -15.40 -5.90
CA ALA A 194 -15.43 -14.96 -5.38
C ALA A 194 -16.56 -15.04 -6.41
N ILE A 195 -16.23 -14.91 -7.70
CA ILE A 195 -17.20 -15.01 -8.81
C ILE A 195 -17.12 -16.36 -9.58
N GLY A 196 -16.47 -17.37 -9.00
CA GLY A 196 -16.35 -18.71 -9.56
C GLY A 196 -15.43 -18.81 -10.78
N GLN A 197 -14.41 -17.95 -10.87
CA GLN A 197 -13.39 -17.98 -11.91
C GLN A 197 -12.05 -18.49 -11.35
N LYS A 198 -11.12 -18.89 -12.22
CA LYS A 198 -9.75 -19.24 -11.83
C LYS A 198 -9.02 -17.98 -11.32
N PRO A 199 -8.23 -18.09 -10.25
CA PRO A 199 -7.48 -16.94 -9.73
C PRO A 199 -6.45 -16.45 -10.77
N GLY A 200 -6.34 -15.13 -10.91
CA GLY A 200 -5.39 -14.50 -11.81
C GLY A 200 -5.26 -13.02 -11.51
N PHE A 201 -4.06 -12.45 -11.76
CA PHE A 201 -3.81 -11.02 -11.57
C PHE A 201 -4.15 -10.24 -12.84
N ASP A 202 -3.63 -10.68 -13.99
CA ASP A 202 -3.88 -10.06 -15.28
C ASP A 202 -5.05 -10.78 -15.97
N ASN A 203 -6.22 -10.18 -15.92
CA ASN A 203 -7.44 -10.79 -16.41
C ASN A 203 -7.73 -10.35 -17.84
N PRO A 204 -7.87 -11.29 -18.80
CA PRO A 204 -8.08 -10.94 -20.20
C PRO A 204 -9.32 -10.07 -20.40
N LYS A 205 -9.24 -9.12 -21.33
CA LYS A 205 -10.35 -8.27 -21.73
C LYS A 205 -11.57 -9.13 -22.12
N GLY A 206 -12.73 -8.77 -21.57
CA GLY A 206 -13.98 -9.49 -21.79
C GLY A 206 -14.21 -10.70 -20.89
N SER A 207 -13.23 -11.09 -20.04
CA SER A 207 -13.47 -12.08 -19.00
C SER A 207 -14.45 -11.55 -17.95
N LYS A 208 -15.10 -12.46 -17.20
CA LYS A 208 -16.02 -12.08 -16.11
C LYS A 208 -15.31 -11.21 -15.07
N THR A 209 -14.10 -11.60 -14.65
CA THR A 209 -13.31 -10.83 -13.67
C THR A 209 -12.97 -9.44 -14.22
N HIS A 210 -12.53 -9.32 -15.47
CA HIS A 210 -12.25 -8.02 -16.09
C HIS A 210 -13.51 -7.13 -16.12
N THR A 211 -14.67 -7.70 -16.40
CA THR A 211 -15.95 -6.96 -16.37
C THR A 211 -16.24 -6.41 -14.97
N GLU A 212 -16.04 -7.20 -13.93
CA GLU A 212 -16.23 -6.72 -12.54
C GLU A 212 -15.14 -5.70 -12.13
N ILE A 213 -13.89 -5.85 -12.58
CA ILE A 213 -12.83 -4.84 -12.37
C ILE A 213 -13.28 -3.48 -12.94
N LEU A 214 -13.86 -3.44 -14.15
CA LEU A 214 -14.38 -2.22 -14.74
C LEU A 214 -15.61 -1.67 -14.02
N ASN A 215 -16.47 -2.54 -13.51
CA ASN A 215 -17.62 -2.16 -12.69
C ASN A 215 -17.15 -1.47 -11.38
N ILE A 216 -16.19 -2.05 -10.68
CA ILE A 216 -15.60 -1.46 -9.46
C ILE A 216 -14.95 -0.09 -9.79
N LEU A 217 -14.18 0.00 -10.88
CA LEU A 217 -13.57 1.25 -11.32
C LEU A 217 -14.61 2.35 -11.57
N LYS A 218 -15.72 2.01 -12.21
CA LYS A 218 -16.84 2.94 -12.48
C LYS A 218 -17.38 3.53 -11.16
N HIS A 219 -17.58 2.69 -10.14
CA HIS A 219 -18.07 3.13 -8.84
C HIS A 219 -17.02 3.99 -8.11
N ALA A 220 -15.73 3.61 -8.14
CA ALA A 220 -14.67 4.41 -7.55
C ALA A 220 -14.59 5.82 -8.18
N LYS A 221 -14.72 5.93 -9.50
CA LYS A 221 -14.78 7.22 -10.20
C LYS A 221 -16.01 8.05 -9.80
N LYS A 222 -17.17 7.41 -9.68
CA LYS A 222 -18.41 8.07 -9.20
C LYS A 222 -18.23 8.70 -7.83
N HIS A 223 -17.55 8.01 -6.93
CA HIS A 223 -17.27 8.45 -5.56
C HIS A 223 -15.98 9.29 -5.43
N LYS A 224 -15.25 9.56 -6.54
CA LYS A 224 -14.00 10.33 -6.57
C LYS A 224 -12.91 9.76 -5.63
N LEU A 225 -12.82 8.44 -5.58
CA LEU A 225 -11.87 7.70 -4.77
C LEU A 225 -10.64 7.27 -5.57
N PHE A 226 -9.52 7.02 -4.89
CA PHE A 226 -8.44 6.24 -5.48
C PHE A 226 -8.98 4.89 -5.96
N ALA A 227 -8.58 4.50 -7.16
CA ALA A 227 -8.85 3.17 -7.70
C ALA A 227 -7.54 2.42 -7.85
N GLY A 228 -7.26 1.50 -6.91
CA GLY A 228 -6.07 0.67 -6.88
C GLY A 228 -6.32 -0.72 -7.46
N ILE A 229 -5.29 -1.33 -8.06
CA ILE A 229 -5.35 -2.70 -8.56
C ILE A 229 -3.98 -3.37 -8.52
N HIS A 230 -3.96 -4.66 -8.19
CA HIS A 230 -2.77 -5.52 -8.24
C HIS A 230 -2.64 -6.17 -9.62
N ASN A 231 -1.46 -6.08 -10.23
CA ASN A 231 -1.17 -6.60 -11.56
C ASN A 231 0.09 -7.48 -11.52
N ALA A 232 0.18 -8.43 -12.46
CA ALA A 232 1.36 -9.26 -12.60
C ALA A 232 2.39 -8.65 -13.55
N SER A 233 1.95 -7.97 -14.61
CA SER A 233 2.82 -7.43 -15.66
C SER A 233 2.74 -5.90 -15.78
N PRO A 234 3.82 -5.25 -16.20
CA PRO A 234 3.82 -3.82 -16.51
C PRO A 234 2.85 -3.46 -17.63
N GLU A 235 2.71 -4.33 -18.63
CA GLU A 235 1.85 -4.13 -19.80
C GLU A 235 0.37 -4.04 -19.36
N TYR A 236 -0.07 -4.98 -18.52
CA TYR A 236 -1.44 -4.96 -18.00
C TYR A 236 -1.65 -3.78 -17.05
N ALA A 237 -0.67 -3.44 -16.23
CA ALA A 237 -0.74 -2.26 -15.37
C ALA A 237 -0.90 -0.97 -16.19
N GLN A 238 -0.18 -0.84 -17.31
CA GLN A 238 -0.33 0.30 -18.22
C GLN A 238 -1.73 0.33 -18.87
N GLU A 239 -2.29 -0.83 -19.22
CA GLU A 239 -3.67 -0.91 -19.70
C GLU A 239 -4.66 -0.41 -18.62
N MET A 240 -4.48 -0.81 -17.37
CA MET A 240 -5.31 -0.35 -16.25
C MET A 240 -5.20 1.17 -16.03
N ILE A 241 -4.00 1.74 -16.14
CA ILE A 241 -3.81 3.20 -16.10
C ILE A 241 -4.61 3.88 -17.23
N ASN A 242 -4.52 3.36 -18.45
CA ASN A 242 -5.22 3.91 -19.59
C ASN A 242 -6.77 3.84 -19.44
N LEU A 243 -7.27 2.85 -18.69
CA LEU A 243 -8.69 2.74 -18.32
C LEU A 243 -9.08 3.71 -17.19
N GLY A 244 -8.10 4.24 -16.46
CA GLY A 244 -8.27 5.27 -15.43
C GLY A 244 -8.07 4.79 -14.00
N PHE A 245 -7.42 3.66 -13.79
CA PHE A 245 -6.83 3.35 -12.49
C PHE A 245 -5.71 4.35 -12.19
N ASN A 246 -5.63 4.79 -10.96
CA ASN A 246 -4.65 5.79 -10.53
C ASN A 246 -3.69 5.30 -9.45
N PHE A 247 -3.79 4.02 -9.07
CA PHE A 247 -2.87 3.34 -8.17
C PHE A 247 -2.67 1.91 -8.66
N VAL A 248 -1.52 1.62 -9.29
CA VAL A 248 -1.24 0.29 -9.82
C VAL A 248 -0.05 -0.35 -9.11
N THR A 249 -0.24 -1.59 -8.68
CA THR A 249 0.85 -2.43 -8.15
C THR A 249 1.33 -3.35 -9.26
N VAL A 250 2.65 -3.52 -9.39
CA VAL A 250 3.25 -4.37 -10.42
C VAL A 250 4.19 -5.38 -9.80
N GLY A 251 3.78 -6.64 -9.80
CA GLY A 251 4.57 -7.74 -9.25
C GLY A 251 4.88 -7.60 -7.75
N SER A 252 5.91 -8.30 -7.29
CA SER A 252 6.46 -8.22 -5.94
C SER A 252 7.97 -8.42 -5.94
N ASP A 253 8.66 -8.04 -4.86
CA ASP A 253 10.10 -8.26 -4.67
C ASP A 253 10.50 -9.72 -4.91
N GLN A 254 9.73 -10.66 -4.38
CA GLN A 254 9.93 -12.10 -4.58
C GLN A 254 9.80 -12.48 -6.07
N ARG A 255 8.80 -11.94 -6.79
CA ARG A 255 8.63 -12.21 -8.23
C ARG A 255 9.75 -11.61 -9.07
N HIS A 256 10.14 -10.37 -8.80
CA HIS A 256 11.23 -9.71 -9.51
C HIS A 256 12.53 -10.49 -9.34
N MET A 257 12.87 -10.90 -8.13
CA MET A 257 14.06 -11.69 -7.83
C MET A 257 14.03 -13.06 -8.52
N SER A 258 12.91 -13.80 -8.42
CA SER A 258 12.80 -15.13 -8.98
C SER A 258 12.79 -15.12 -10.51
N SER A 259 12.14 -14.14 -11.14
CA SER A 259 12.08 -13.98 -12.58
C SER A 259 13.46 -13.70 -13.17
N GLU A 260 14.22 -12.76 -12.58
CA GLU A 260 15.55 -12.44 -13.09
C GLU A 260 16.53 -13.59 -12.84
N ALA A 261 16.50 -14.21 -11.68
CA ALA A 261 17.34 -15.39 -11.40
C ALA A 261 17.07 -16.53 -12.41
N LYS A 262 15.79 -16.77 -12.76
CA LYS A 262 15.41 -17.73 -13.79
C LYS A 262 15.97 -17.33 -15.16
N SER A 263 15.82 -16.07 -15.55
CA SER A 263 16.35 -15.51 -16.80
C SER A 263 17.86 -15.73 -16.93
N VAL A 264 18.62 -15.49 -15.86
CA VAL A 264 20.08 -15.72 -15.83
C VAL A 264 20.41 -17.21 -16.07
N ILE A 265 19.73 -18.12 -15.37
CA ILE A 265 19.96 -19.56 -15.51
C ILE A 265 19.60 -20.06 -16.92
N GLU A 266 18.50 -19.56 -17.50
CA GLU A 266 18.10 -19.92 -18.86
C GLU A 266 19.13 -19.45 -19.91
N LYS A 267 19.66 -18.23 -19.75
CA LYS A 267 20.73 -17.71 -20.61
C LYS A 267 22.03 -18.54 -20.51
N MET A 268 22.38 -19.02 -19.31
CA MET A 268 23.61 -19.75 -19.05
C MET A 268 23.54 -21.24 -19.43
N LYS A 269 22.40 -21.89 -19.23
CA LYS A 269 22.22 -23.35 -19.36
C LYS A 269 21.35 -23.77 -20.55
N GLY A 270 20.79 -22.83 -21.31
CA GLY A 270 19.71 -23.08 -22.25
C GLY A 270 18.38 -23.38 -21.51
N SER A 271 17.25 -23.31 -22.22
CA SER A 271 15.91 -23.47 -21.65
C SER A 271 15.66 -24.90 -21.15
N LYS A 272 16.23 -25.27 -20.00
CA LYS A 272 15.68 -26.36 -19.18
C LYS A 272 14.59 -25.71 -18.26
N LYS A 273 13.35 -26.17 -18.45
CA LYS A 273 12.18 -25.71 -17.68
C LYS A 273 12.49 -25.67 -16.18
N GLY A 274 12.79 -24.50 -15.67
CA GLY A 274 12.76 -24.25 -14.23
C GLY A 274 11.31 -24.32 -13.74
N GLN A 275 11.09 -24.72 -12.50
CA GLN A 275 9.76 -24.63 -11.89
C GLN A 275 9.37 -23.15 -11.82
N ASP A 276 8.25 -22.80 -12.47
CA ASP A 276 7.63 -21.50 -12.28
C ASP A 276 7.07 -21.42 -10.86
N ILE A 277 7.80 -20.79 -9.96
CA ILE A 277 7.24 -20.38 -8.67
C ILE A 277 6.31 -19.20 -8.98
N LYS A 278 5.05 -19.52 -9.19
CA LYS A 278 3.99 -18.51 -9.30
C LYS A 278 3.74 -17.99 -7.89
N GLY A 279 4.50 -16.97 -7.50
CA GLY A 279 4.20 -16.21 -6.29
C GLY A 279 2.85 -15.51 -6.44
N TYR A 280 2.16 -15.34 -5.29
CA TYR A 280 0.98 -14.49 -5.16
C TYR A 280 1.26 -13.06 -5.59
#